data_87610d9e5479464a2ebb02e7b4fd0401
#
_entry.id   87610d9e5479464a2ebb02e7b4fd0401
#
_cell.length_a   1.000
_cell.length_b   1.000
_cell.length_c   1.000
_cell.angle_alpha   90.00
_cell.angle_beta   90.00
_cell.angle_gamma   90.00
#
_symmetry.space_group_name_H-M   'P 1'
#
loop_
_entity.id
_entity.type
_entity.pdbx_description
1 polymer ?
#
loop_
_entity_poly.entity_id
_entity_poly.type
_entity_poly.pdbx_seq_one_letter_code
_entity_poly.pdbx_strand_id
1 'polypeptide(L)'
;MSCAVSGGPDSMALMLLAHAHGLKVTAIHVDHGIRAESAADIALIAPIAESLGIEVVVHTVSVAPGPNLEARAREARYGVFPPETATGHTADDQAETVLINLLRGAGAQGLAAMRPGITRPLLALRRTDTHALCQAAGIATVDDSTNADPRFQRNRVRNELFALMADISKRDPVPLLARTADVLREDNDLLDELASHLDPTDALALAAAPPALARRAIRQWLAHPYPPDLATIERVLSVARGDTLACDVGDNFEIRRSKQRLILQTLG
;
A
#
# COMPACT_ATOMS: atom_id res chain seq x y z
N MET A 1 -7.12 -18.74 -6.86
CA MET A 1 -6.40 -17.55 -6.36
C MET A 1 -5.88 -16.75 -7.54
N SER A 2 -6.25 -15.49 -7.64
CA SER A 2 -5.72 -14.61 -8.69
C SER A 2 -4.36 -14.06 -8.27
N CYS A 3 -3.33 -14.22 -9.09
CA CYS A 3 -1.97 -13.74 -8.84
C CYS A 3 -1.58 -12.72 -9.91
N ALA A 4 -1.17 -11.53 -9.51
CA ALA A 4 -0.60 -10.55 -10.43
C ALA A 4 0.82 -10.97 -10.81
N VAL A 5 1.06 -11.22 -12.10
CA VAL A 5 2.32 -11.74 -12.62
C VAL A 5 2.88 -10.78 -13.66
N SER A 6 4.03 -10.18 -13.35
CA SER A 6 4.74 -9.24 -14.24
C SER A 6 5.96 -9.84 -14.93
N GLY A 7 6.27 -11.12 -14.69
CA GLY A 7 7.49 -11.76 -15.17
C GLY A 7 8.71 -11.55 -14.26
N GLY A 8 8.67 -10.58 -13.36
CA GLY A 8 9.72 -10.38 -12.37
C GLY A 8 9.74 -11.47 -11.29
N PRO A 9 10.89 -11.68 -10.62
CA PRO A 9 11.11 -12.83 -9.72
C PRO A 9 10.10 -12.91 -8.58
N ASP A 10 9.72 -11.79 -7.95
CA ASP A 10 8.75 -11.78 -6.85
C ASP A 10 7.36 -12.25 -7.30
N SER A 11 6.92 -11.84 -8.48
CA SER A 11 5.62 -12.21 -9.04
C SER A 11 5.61 -13.66 -9.56
N MET A 12 6.72 -14.13 -10.12
CA MET A 12 6.88 -15.52 -10.55
C MET A 12 6.94 -16.45 -9.33
N ALA A 13 7.67 -16.08 -8.28
CA ALA A 13 7.70 -16.82 -7.03
C ALA A 13 6.31 -16.92 -6.37
N LEU A 14 5.51 -15.85 -6.42
CA LEU A 14 4.13 -15.88 -5.95
C LEU A 14 3.29 -16.95 -6.67
N MET A 15 3.33 -16.96 -7.99
CA MET A 15 2.60 -17.93 -8.80
C MET A 15 3.03 -19.37 -8.49
N LEU A 16 4.34 -19.61 -8.40
CA LEU A 16 4.92 -20.92 -8.09
C LEU A 16 4.53 -21.43 -6.72
N LEU A 17 4.67 -20.59 -5.69
CA LEU A 17 4.36 -20.96 -4.31
C LEU A 17 2.86 -21.22 -4.14
N ALA A 18 2.00 -20.42 -4.75
CA ALA A 18 0.55 -20.65 -4.72
C ALA A 18 0.18 -21.99 -5.38
N HIS A 19 0.78 -22.30 -6.54
CA HIS A 19 0.60 -23.60 -7.22
C HIS A 19 1.12 -24.77 -6.37
N ALA A 20 2.32 -24.64 -5.82
CA ALA A 20 2.94 -25.70 -5.00
C ALA A 20 2.13 -25.99 -3.71
N HIS A 21 1.37 -25.00 -3.20
CA HIS A 21 0.43 -25.18 -2.10
C HIS A 21 -0.90 -25.82 -2.51
N GLY A 22 -1.04 -26.25 -3.76
CA GLY A 22 -2.25 -26.87 -4.28
C GLY A 22 -3.41 -25.91 -4.53
N LEU A 23 -3.17 -24.60 -4.58
CA LEU A 23 -4.20 -23.63 -4.90
C LEU A 23 -4.49 -23.63 -6.40
N LYS A 24 -5.78 -23.49 -6.77
CA LYS A 24 -6.12 -23.19 -8.16
C LYS A 24 -5.72 -21.76 -8.47
N VAL A 25 -4.67 -21.58 -9.28
CA VAL A 25 -4.08 -20.27 -9.62
C VAL A 25 -4.59 -19.81 -10.97
N THR A 26 -4.89 -18.50 -11.09
CA THR A 26 -5.03 -17.76 -12.35
C THR A 26 -3.98 -16.65 -12.35
N ALA A 27 -3.06 -16.67 -13.30
CA ALA A 27 -2.04 -15.64 -13.48
C ALA A 27 -2.64 -14.45 -14.23
N ILE A 28 -2.55 -13.26 -13.67
CA ILE A 28 -3.05 -12.02 -14.27
C ILE A 28 -1.87 -11.16 -14.65
N HIS A 29 -1.67 -10.98 -15.94
CA HIS A 29 -0.66 -10.10 -16.51
C HIS A 29 -1.28 -8.80 -17.01
N VAL A 30 -0.66 -7.67 -16.72
CA VAL A 30 -1.11 -6.35 -17.20
C VAL A 30 -0.05 -5.76 -18.12
N ASP A 31 -0.41 -5.67 -19.38
CA ASP A 31 0.36 -4.98 -20.40
C ASP A 31 0.00 -3.47 -20.39
N HIS A 32 0.99 -2.64 -20.11
CA HIS A 32 0.80 -1.19 -20.07
C HIS A 32 0.88 -0.50 -21.44
N GLY A 33 1.20 -1.24 -22.52
CA GLY A 33 1.35 -0.68 -23.85
C GLY A 33 2.46 0.38 -24.00
N ILE A 34 3.28 0.54 -22.95
CA ILE A 34 4.31 1.59 -22.89
C ILE A 34 5.61 1.13 -23.53
N ARG A 35 5.83 -0.18 -23.64
CA ARG A 35 7.06 -0.80 -24.13
C ARG A 35 6.79 -1.83 -25.22
N ALA A 36 7.65 -1.85 -26.24
CA ALA A 36 7.71 -2.97 -27.18
C ALA A 36 8.08 -4.31 -26.50
N GLU A 37 8.64 -4.25 -25.30
CA GLU A 37 9.11 -5.37 -24.48
C GLU A 37 7.99 -6.10 -23.73
N SER A 38 6.79 -5.52 -23.63
CA SER A 38 5.65 -6.12 -22.92
C SER A 38 5.21 -7.46 -23.55
N ALA A 39 5.38 -7.63 -24.87
CA ALA A 39 5.18 -8.92 -25.53
C ALA A 39 6.24 -9.97 -25.11
N ALA A 40 7.44 -9.55 -24.71
CA ALA A 40 8.48 -10.44 -24.21
C ALA A 40 8.16 -10.98 -22.81
N ASP A 41 7.50 -10.18 -21.96
CA ASP A 41 7.10 -10.60 -20.61
C ASP A 41 6.10 -11.76 -20.68
N ILE A 42 5.09 -11.66 -21.54
CA ILE A 42 4.11 -12.72 -21.73
C ILE A 42 4.73 -13.98 -22.36
N ALA A 43 5.67 -13.82 -23.29
CA ALA A 43 6.37 -14.94 -23.93
C ALA A 43 7.22 -15.73 -22.89
N LEU A 44 7.60 -15.11 -21.79
CA LEU A 44 8.29 -15.76 -20.69
C LEU A 44 7.29 -16.41 -19.70
N ILE A 45 6.19 -15.72 -19.37
CA ILE A 45 5.21 -16.20 -18.39
C ILE A 45 4.39 -17.38 -18.92
N ALA A 46 3.90 -17.30 -20.17
CA ALA A 46 2.92 -18.24 -20.71
C ALA A 46 3.42 -19.70 -20.74
N PRO A 47 4.63 -20.03 -21.22
CA PRO A 47 5.12 -21.41 -21.24
C PRO A 47 5.25 -22.02 -19.83
N ILE A 48 5.65 -21.19 -18.85
CA ILE A 48 5.79 -21.62 -17.45
C ILE A 48 4.41 -21.92 -16.87
N ALA A 49 3.46 -21.01 -17.04
CA ALA A 49 2.09 -21.17 -16.58
C ALA A 49 1.43 -22.40 -17.22
N GLU A 50 1.60 -22.59 -18.53
CA GLU A 50 1.09 -23.75 -19.27
C GLU A 50 1.64 -25.08 -18.72
N SER A 51 2.94 -25.15 -18.46
CA SER A 51 3.58 -26.35 -17.88
C SER A 51 3.03 -26.74 -16.51
N LEU A 52 2.48 -25.76 -15.78
CA LEU A 52 1.86 -25.92 -14.45
C LEU A 52 0.33 -26.05 -14.52
N GLY A 53 -0.28 -25.99 -15.71
CA GLY A 53 -1.73 -25.97 -15.86
C GLY A 53 -2.40 -24.71 -15.29
N ILE A 54 -1.67 -23.60 -15.26
CA ILE A 54 -2.15 -22.30 -14.77
C ILE A 54 -2.71 -21.49 -15.95
N GLU A 55 -3.95 -21.03 -15.80
CA GLU A 55 -4.57 -20.10 -16.75
C GLU A 55 -3.90 -18.72 -16.68
N VAL A 56 -3.61 -18.11 -17.84
CA VAL A 56 -3.08 -16.77 -17.95
C VAL A 56 -4.12 -15.84 -18.54
N VAL A 57 -4.46 -14.78 -17.81
CA VAL A 57 -5.34 -13.70 -18.28
C VAL A 57 -4.50 -12.44 -18.50
N VAL A 58 -4.58 -11.88 -19.71
CA VAL A 58 -3.84 -10.67 -20.07
C VAL A 58 -4.80 -9.49 -20.19
N HIS A 59 -4.52 -8.42 -19.44
CA HIS A 59 -5.21 -7.15 -19.58
C HIS A 59 -4.29 -6.12 -20.22
N THR A 60 -4.77 -5.43 -21.26
CA THR A 60 -4.05 -4.29 -21.82
C THR A 60 -4.61 -3.00 -21.26
N VAL A 61 -3.76 -2.15 -20.67
CA VAL A 61 -4.13 -0.83 -20.16
C VAL A 61 -3.31 0.24 -20.87
N SER A 62 -3.98 1.32 -21.26
CA SER A 62 -3.31 2.48 -21.86
C SER A 62 -3.20 3.61 -20.85
N VAL A 63 -1.98 4.09 -20.62
CA VAL A 63 -1.73 5.22 -19.73
C VAL A 63 -1.10 6.34 -20.55
N ALA A 64 -1.84 7.45 -20.71
CA ALA A 64 -1.33 8.60 -21.46
C ALA A 64 -0.03 9.15 -20.83
N PRO A 65 0.93 9.66 -21.61
CA PRO A 65 2.10 10.36 -21.08
C PRO A 65 1.72 11.55 -20.20
N GLY A 66 2.54 11.88 -19.20
CA GLY A 66 2.30 13.06 -18.36
C GLY A 66 2.81 12.91 -16.93
N PRO A 67 2.56 13.90 -16.07
CA PRO A 67 2.98 13.88 -14.66
C PRO A 67 2.43 12.64 -13.93
N ASN A 68 3.18 12.17 -12.92
CA ASN A 68 2.79 11.02 -12.09
C ASN A 68 2.48 9.74 -12.88
N LEU A 69 3.19 9.50 -13.99
CA LEU A 69 2.96 8.35 -14.87
C LEU A 69 2.94 7.02 -14.10
N GLU A 70 3.88 6.84 -13.16
CA GLU A 70 3.97 5.62 -12.33
C GLU A 70 2.73 5.43 -11.45
N ALA A 71 2.25 6.49 -10.80
CA ALA A 71 1.04 6.42 -9.96
C ALA A 71 -0.19 6.06 -10.80
N ARG A 72 -0.34 6.68 -11.98
CA ARG A 72 -1.45 6.40 -12.90
C ARG A 72 -1.36 5.00 -13.52
N ALA A 73 -0.15 4.54 -13.87
CA ALA A 73 0.06 3.18 -14.34
C ALA A 73 -0.28 2.15 -13.24
N ARG A 74 0.08 2.46 -11.99
CA ARG A 74 -0.30 1.66 -10.83
C ARG A 74 -1.82 1.62 -10.64
N GLU A 75 -2.49 2.76 -10.70
CA GLU A 75 -3.95 2.87 -10.58
C GLU A 75 -4.65 2.08 -11.70
N ALA A 76 -4.25 2.27 -12.95
CA ALA A 76 -4.78 1.53 -14.09
C ALA A 76 -4.61 0.01 -13.93
N ARG A 77 -3.45 -0.44 -13.40
CA ARG A 77 -3.19 -1.85 -13.11
C ARG A 77 -4.15 -2.39 -12.05
N TYR A 78 -4.30 -1.66 -10.94
CA TYR A 78 -5.20 -2.11 -9.87
C TYR A 78 -6.67 -2.07 -10.28
N GLY A 79 -7.04 -1.17 -11.18
CA GLY A 79 -8.41 -1.07 -11.72
C GLY A 79 -8.87 -2.27 -12.54
N VAL A 80 -7.94 -3.06 -13.10
CA VAL A 80 -8.27 -4.27 -13.88
C VAL A 80 -8.11 -5.56 -13.08
N PHE A 81 -7.57 -5.51 -11.86
CA PHE A 81 -7.45 -6.68 -11.03
C PHE A 81 -8.80 -7.10 -10.43
N PRO A 82 -9.14 -8.39 -10.49
CA PRO A 82 -10.21 -8.92 -9.67
C PRO A 82 -10.01 -8.61 -8.18
N PRO A 83 -11.09 -8.53 -7.39
CA PRO A 83 -10.98 -8.42 -5.94
C PRO A 83 -10.03 -9.50 -5.37
N GLU A 84 -9.29 -9.13 -4.33
CA GLU A 84 -8.36 -10.03 -3.63
C GLU A 84 -7.22 -10.60 -4.49
N THR A 85 -6.90 -9.98 -5.64
CA THR A 85 -5.73 -10.38 -6.42
C THR A 85 -4.46 -10.24 -5.58
N ALA A 86 -3.73 -11.35 -5.45
CA ALA A 86 -2.47 -11.39 -4.74
C ALA A 86 -1.34 -10.75 -5.56
N THR A 87 -0.45 -10.05 -4.87
CA THR A 87 0.72 -9.37 -5.44
C THR A 87 1.99 -9.85 -4.76
N GLY A 88 3.09 -9.92 -5.51
CA GLY A 88 4.39 -10.42 -5.06
C GLY A 88 5.19 -9.41 -4.21
N HIS A 89 4.51 -8.62 -3.35
CA HIS A 89 5.23 -7.70 -2.45
C HIS A 89 5.96 -8.48 -1.36
N THR A 90 7.22 -8.12 -1.12
CA THR A 90 8.13 -8.74 -0.17
C THR A 90 8.42 -7.84 1.04
N ALA A 91 9.19 -8.34 2.01
CA ALA A 91 9.68 -7.56 3.13
C ALA A 91 10.57 -6.38 2.69
N ASP A 92 11.24 -6.51 1.55
CA ASP A 92 12.02 -5.43 0.96
C ASP A 92 11.10 -4.30 0.49
N ASP A 93 9.96 -4.61 -0.14
CA ASP A 93 8.95 -3.60 -0.51
C ASP A 93 8.30 -2.96 0.71
N GLN A 94 8.12 -3.73 1.78
CA GLN A 94 7.62 -3.23 3.06
C GLN A 94 8.57 -2.17 3.62
N ALA A 95 9.87 -2.48 3.71
CA ALA A 95 10.89 -1.58 4.20
C ALA A 95 11.02 -0.32 3.32
N GLU A 96 10.97 -0.46 1.99
CA GLU A 96 10.93 0.67 1.05
C GLU A 96 9.74 1.57 1.35
N THR A 97 8.56 1.00 1.57
CA THR A 97 7.32 1.74 1.84
C THR A 97 7.40 2.49 3.17
N VAL A 98 7.96 1.89 4.22
CA VAL A 98 8.19 2.55 5.52
C VAL A 98 9.05 3.80 5.33
N LEU A 99 10.18 3.68 4.64
CA LEU A 99 11.10 4.82 4.46
C LEU A 99 10.50 5.91 3.56
N ILE A 100 9.81 5.54 2.50
CA ILE A 100 9.14 6.52 1.63
C ILE A 100 8.06 7.27 2.41
N ASN A 101 7.30 6.59 3.25
CA ASN A 101 6.28 7.22 4.08
C ASN A 101 6.90 8.10 5.16
N LEU A 102 8.02 7.68 5.76
CA LEU A 102 8.79 8.50 6.71
C LEU A 102 9.28 9.80 6.06
N LEU A 103 9.85 9.72 4.86
CA LEU A 103 10.32 10.88 4.09
C LEU A 103 9.19 11.84 3.70
N ARG A 104 7.94 11.35 3.67
CA ARG A 104 6.74 12.17 3.44
C ARG A 104 6.13 12.73 4.71
N GLY A 105 6.73 12.46 5.87
CA GLY A 105 6.21 12.91 7.17
C GLY A 105 5.02 12.12 7.68
N ALA A 106 4.85 10.88 7.25
CA ALA A 106 3.75 10.04 7.72
C ALA A 106 3.90 9.73 9.22
N GLY A 107 2.77 9.75 9.94
CA GLY A 107 2.68 9.26 11.32
C GLY A 107 2.61 7.73 11.41
N ALA A 108 2.36 7.22 12.62
CA ALA A 108 2.37 5.79 12.93
C ALA A 108 1.51 4.93 11.97
N GLN A 109 0.34 5.42 11.58
CA GLN A 109 -0.54 4.72 10.63
C GLN A 109 0.10 4.52 9.24
N GLY A 110 0.79 5.55 8.73
CA GLY A 110 1.50 5.44 7.45
C GLY A 110 2.77 4.59 7.56
N LEU A 111 3.46 4.62 8.71
CA LEU A 111 4.65 3.82 8.97
C LEU A 111 4.34 2.33 9.20
N ALA A 112 3.11 1.97 9.54
CA ALA A 112 2.65 0.58 9.53
C ALA A 112 2.64 -0.05 8.11
N ALA A 113 2.76 0.77 7.08
CA ALA A 113 2.94 0.44 5.67
C ALA A 113 1.90 -0.56 5.13
N MET A 114 2.32 -1.66 4.49
CA MET A 114 1.38 -2.62 3.90
C MET A 114 0.90 -3.64 4.93
N ARG A 115 -0.38 -4.06 4.83
CA ARG A 115 -0.91 -5.16 5.63
C ARG A 115 -0.58 -6.50 4.97
N PRO A 116 -0.10 -7.51 5.75
CA PRO A 116 -0.03 -8.89 5.31
C PRO A 116 -1.44 -9.45 5.10
N GLY A 117 -1.55 -10.52 4.32
CA GLY A 117 -2.81 -11.19 4.06
C GLY A 117 -2.86 -11.81 2.67
N ILE A 118 -4.03 -12.26 2.24
CA ILE A 118 -4.24 -12.98 0.99
C ILE A 118 -3.76 -12.18 -0.24
N THR A 119 -3.87 -10.85 -0.19
CA THR A 119 -3.42 -9.96 -1.27
C THR A 119 -1.90 -9.69 -1.27
N ARG A 120 -1.18 -10.06 -0.19
CA ARG A 120 0.28 -9.91 -0.05
C ARG A 120 0.88 -11.07 0.72
N PRO A 121 0.78 -12.30 0.20
CA PRO A 121 1.20 -13.50 0.94
C PRO A 121 2.71 -13.61 1.11
N LEU A 122 3.51 -12.91 0.28
CA LEU A 122 4.96 -12.95 0.34
C LEU A 122 5.59 -11.85 1.22
N LEU A 123 4.79 -11.07 1.94
CA LEU A 123 5.27 -9.89 2.67
C LEU A 123 6.27 -10.21 3.79
N ALA A 124 6.33 -11.47 4.24
CA ALA A 124 7.31 -11.96 5.21
C ALA A 124 8.61 -12.49 4.56
N LEU A 125 8.61 -12.72 3.25
CA LEU A 125 9.78 -13.22 2.52
C LEU A 125 10.65 -12.05 2.03
N ARG A 126 11.94 -12.33 1.91
CA ARG A 126 12.90 -11.42 1.31
C ARG A 126 12.88 -11.54 -0.21
N ARG A 127 13.26 -10.47 -0.90
CA ARG A 127 13.50 -10.53 -2.37
C ARG A 127 14.58 -11.54 -2.73
N THR A 128 15.57 -11.73 -1.88
CA THR A 128 16.60 -12.79 -2.06
C THR A 128 16.00 -14.19 -2.05
N ASP A 129 14.94 -14.44 -1.27
CA ASP A 129 14.29 -15.74 -1.17
C ASP A 129 13.49 -16.04 -2.45
N THR A 130 12.77 -15.02 -2.98
CA THR A 130 12.00 -15.14 -4.22
C THR A 130 12.90 -15.37 -5.43
N HIS A 131 14.04 -14.66 -5.49
CA HIS A 131 15.05 -14.86 -6.52
C HIS A 131 15.67 -16.26 -6.44
N ALA A 132 16.07 -16.72 -5.24
CA ALA A 132 16.62 -18.04 -5.03
C ALA A 132 15.63 -19.14 -5.41
N LEU A 133 14.33 -18.96 -5.12
CA LEU A 133 13.28 -19.89 -5.51
C LEU A 133 13.19 -20.01 -7.05
N CYS A 134 13.10 -18.88 -7.76
CA CYS A 134 13.04 -18.89 -9.22
C CYS A 134 14.27 -19.53 -9.84
N GLN A 135 15.45 -19.25 -9.31
CA GLN A 135 16.71 -19.86 -9.74
C GLN A 135 16.71 -21.38 -9.51
N ALA A 136 16.31 -21.83 -8.33
CA ALA A 136 16.24 -23.26 -7.99
C ALA A 136 15.21 -24.01 -8.87
N ALA A 137 14.12 -23.35 -9.25
CA ALA A 137 13.11 -23.89 -10.16
C ALA A 137 13.53 -23.81 -11.63
N GLY A 138 14.70 -23.27 -11.98
CA GLY A 138 15.14 -23.10 -13.36
C GLY A 138 14.31 -22.13 -14.19
N ILE A 139 13.64 -21.18 -13.53
CA ILE A 139 12.72 -20.24 -14.18
C ILE A 139 13.45 -18.95 -14.51
N ALA A 140 13.43 -18.58 -15.80
CA ALA A 140 13.88 -17.28 -16.24
C ALA A 140 12.92 -16.19 -15.75
N THR A 141 13.45 -15.04 -15.35
CA THR A 141 12.69 -13.88 -14.88
C THR A 141 13.10 -12.63 -15.65
N VAL A 142 12.17 -11.70 -15.78
CA VAL A 142 12.44 -10.39 -16.38
C VAL A 142 13.20 -9.53 -15.36
N ASP A 143 14.34 -8.99 -15.79
CA ASP A 143 15.00 -7.91 -15.06
C ASP A 143 14.62 -6.57 -15.71
N ASP A 144 13.74 -5.83 -15.06
CA ASP A 144 13.27 -4.54 -15.57
C ASP A 144 14.36 -3.49 -15.38
N SER A 145 14.92 -3.01 -16.50
CA SER A 145 15.96 -1.96 -16.51
C SER A 145 15.57 -0.68 -15.78
N THR A 146 14.26 -0.41 -15.62
CA THR A 146 13.79 0.74 -14.84
C THR A 146 14.03 0.61 -13.33
N ASN A 147 14.31 -0.61 -12.83
CA ASN A 147 14.67 -0.83 -11.42
C ASN A 147 15.97 -0.12 -10.99
N ALA A 148 16.84 0.24 -11.95
CA ALA A 148 18.08 0.98 -11.68
C ALA A 148 17.94 2.51 -11.86
N ASP A 149 16.81 3.01 -12.37
CA ASP A 149 16.66 4.43 -12.69
C ASP A 149 16.56 5.30 -11.42
N PRO A 150 17.56 6.20 -11.17
CA PRO A 150 17.60 7.03 -9.96
C PRO A 150 16.54 8.15 -9.94
N ARG A 151 15.82 8.38 -11.04
CA ARG A 151 14.68 9.31 -11.05
C ARG A 151 13.52 8.85 -10.16
N PHE A 152 13.44 7.56 -9.88
CA PHE A 152 12.42 7.00 -9.01
C PHE A 152 12.88 6.95 -7.56
N GLN A 153 12.14 7.61 -6.67
CA GLN A 153 12.44 7.67 -5.24
C GLN A 153 12.61 6.26 -4.63
N ARG A 154 11.81 5.30 -5.07
CA ARG A 154 11.87 3.91 -4.59
C ARG A 154 13.20 3.23 -4.93
N ASN A 155 13.71 3.46 -6.14
CA ASN A 155 15.01 2.93 -6.55
C ASN A 155 16.17 3.55 -5.75
N ARG A 156 16.08 4.84 -5.43
CA ARG A 156 17.07 5.49 -4.56
C ARG A 156 17.04 4.94 -3.14
N VAL A 157 15.85 4.72 -2.58
CA VAL A 157 15.72 4.09 -1.26
C VAL A 157 16.37 2.71 -1.28
N ARG A 158 16.09 1.89 -2.30
CA ARG A 158 16.63 0.54 -2.47
C ARG A 158 18.14 0.51 -2.64
N ASN A 159 18.66 1.32 -3.56
CA ASN A 159 20.04 1.19 -4.01
C ASN A 159 21.02 2.07 -3.21
N GLU A 160 20.57 3.21 -2.67
CA GLU A 160 21.42 4.17 -1.97
C GLU A 160 21.15 4.14 -0.45
N LEU A 161 19.88 4.30 -0.03
CA LEU A 161 19.56 4.52 1.38
C LEU A 161 19.72 3.23 2.21
N PHE A 162 19.31 2.08 1.70
CA PHE A 162 19.51 0.81 2.40
C PHE A 162 21.00 0.51 2.58
N ALA A 163 21.83 0.76 1.55
CA ALA A 163 23.26 0.56 1.65
C ALA A 163 23.89 1.47 2.71
N LEU A 164 23.49 2.76 2.76
CA LEU A 164 23.95 3.70 3.77
C LEU A 164 23.50 3.30 5.18
N MET A 165 22.25 2.89 5.36
CA MET A 165 21.73 2.42 6.63
C MET A 165 22.47 1.18 7.13
N ALA A 166 22.75 0.24 6.23
CA ALA A 166 23.52 -0.96 6.55
C ALA A 166 24.95 -0.64 6.97
N ASP A 167 25.60 0.32 6.26
CA ASP A 167 26.94 0.76 6.62
C ASP A 167 26.98 1.46 8.00
N ILE A 168 26.05 2.33 8.29
CA ILE A 168 25.98 3.03 9.59
C ILE A 168 25.66 2.08 10.72
N SER A 169 24.63 1.24 10.56
CA SER A 169 24.12 0.38 11.65
C SER A 169 24.87 -0.95 11.78
N LYS A 170 25.66 -1.33 10.76
CA LYS A 170 26.29 -2.66 10.60
C LYS A 170 25.27 -3.81 10.65
N ARG A 171 24.06 -3.55 10.22
CA ARG A 171 22.93 -4.49 10.20
C ARG A 171 22.13 -4.32 8.92
N ASP A 172 21.46 -5.41 8.49
CA ASP A 172 20.47 -5.32 7.41
C ASP A 172 19.26 -4.48 7.87
N PRO A 173 18.94 -3.35 7.20
CA PRO A 173 17.84 -2.49 7.60
C PRO A 173 16.47 -3.10 7.30
N VAL A 174 16.35 -4.00 6.31
CA VAL A 174 15.04 -4.50 5.84
C VAL A 174 14.27 -5.24 6.93
N PRO A 175 14.83 -6.27 7.63
CA PRO A 175 14.10 -6.93 8.71
C PRO A 175 13.76 -6.00 9.87
N LEU A 176 14.61 -4.98 10.13
CA LEU A 176 14.37 -4.02 11.21
C LEU A 176 13.18 -3.12 10.90
N LEU A 177 13.10 -2.61 9.67
CA LEU A 177 12.00 -1.75 9.20
C LEU A 177 10.69 -2.54 9.08
N ALA A 178 10.73 -3.77 8.57
CA ALA A 178 9.57 -4.65 8.49
C ALA A 178 8.98 -4.92 9.88
N ARG A 179 9.83 -5.27 10.85
CA ARG A 179 9.41 -5.45 12.25
C ARG A 179 8.83 -4.18 12.86
N THR A 180 9.42 -3.02 12.59
CA THR A 180 8.88 -1.74 13.06
C THR A 180 7.48 -1.50 12.50
N ALA A 181 7.24 -1.81 11.21
CA ALA A 181 5.93 -1.70 10.61
C ALA A 181 4.91 -2.65 11.26
N ASP A 182 5.33 -3.86 11.63
CA ASP A 182 4.45 -4.85 12.28
C ASP A 182 4.01 -4.36 13.68
N VAL A 183 4.95 -3.91 14.51
CA VAL A 183 4.66 -3.35 15.83
C VAL A 183 3.72 -2.15 15.72
N LEU A 184 4.04 -1.21 14.83
CA LEU A 184 3.18 -0.03 14.60
C LEU A 184 1.79 -0.41 14.09
N ARG A 185 1.65 -1.52 13.37
CA ARG A 185 0.35 -2.01 12.91
C ARG A 185 -0.49 -2.52 14.07
N GLU A 186 0.10 -3.31 14.96
CA GLU A 186 -0.57 -3.81 16.16
C GLU A 186 -1.05 -2.66 17.05
N ASP A 187 -0.17 -1.66 17.30
CA ASP A 187 -0.52 -0.46 18.05
C ASP A 187 -1.67 0.32 17.37
N ASN A 188 -1.60 0.46 16.04
CA ASN A 188 -2.65 1.15 15.29
C ASN A 188 -3.98 0.39 15.33
N ASP A 189 -3.97 -0.93 15.22
CA ASP A 189 -5.19 -1.75 15.27
C ASP A 189 -5.89 -1.62 16.62
N LEU A 190 -5.13 -1.66 17.73
CA LEU A 190 -5.68 -1.40 19.05
C LEU A 190 -6.27 0.01 19.20
N LEU A 191 -5.54 1.02 18.72
CA LEU A 191 -6.02 2.41 18.79
C LEU A 191 -7.24 2.66 17.88
N ASP A 192 -7.33 1.99 16.75
CA ASP A 192 -8.47 2.06 15.83
C ASP A 192 -9.70 1.38 16.44
N GLU A 193 -9.52 0.25 17.12
CA GLU A 193 -10.57 -0.43 17.88
C GLU A 193 -11.08 0.48 19.02
N LEU A 194 -10.19 1.01 19.85
CA LEU A 194 -10.58 1.91 20.92
C LEU A 194 -11.29 3.17 20.42
N ALA A 195 -10.85 3.73 19.29
CA ALA A 195 -11.48 4.89 18.68
C ALA A 195 -12.86 4.59 18.12
N SER A 196 -13.14 3.36 17.67
CA SER A 196 -14.44 2.95 17.14
C SER A 196 -15.56 2.99 18.18
N HIS A 197 -15.22 2.97 19.46
CA HIS A 197 -16.18 3.12 20.57
C HIS A 197 -16.55 4.59 20.88
N LEU A 198 -15.85 5.57 20.28
CA LEU A 198 -16.19 6.98 20.39
C LEU A 198 -17.22 7.34 19.31
N ASP A 199 -18.34 7.93 19.72
CA ASP A 199 -19.25 8.57 18.77
C ASP A 199 -18.59 9.86 18.24
N PRO A 200 -18.16 9.91 16.96
CA PRO A 200 -17.46 11.06 16.40
C PRO A 200 -18.37 12.29 16.25
N THR A 201 -19.67 12.14 16.46
CA THR A 201 -20.63 13.24 16.46
C THR A 201 -20.89 13.81 17.85
N ASP A 202 -20.43 13.16 18.93
CA ASP A 202 -20.56 13.67 20.29
C ASP A 202 -19.39 14.60 20.62
N ALA A 203 -19.67 15.92 20.59
CA ALA A 203 -18.67 16.95 20.82
C ALA A 203 -18.04 16.88 22.22
N LEU A 204 -18.82 16.50 23.26
CA LEU A 204 -18.29 16.39 24.62
C LEU A 204 -17.40 15.17 24.78
N ALA A 205 -17.84 14.02 24.25
CA ALA A 205 -17.04 12.80 24.28
C ALA A 205 -15.71 12.98 23.55
N LEU A 206 -15.72 13.60 22.35
CA LEU A 206 -14.50 13.90 21.59
C LEU A 206 -13.57 14.87 22.34
N ALA A 207 -14.12 15.93 22.94
CA ALA A 207 -13.32 16.92 23.67
C ALA A 207 -12.66 16.35 24.94
N ALA A 208 -13.30 15.35 25.57
CA ALA A 208 -12.81 14.69 26.79
C ALA A 208 -11.89 13.49 26.48
N ALA A 209 -11.94 12.93 25.27
CA ALA A 209 -11.16 11.76 24.90
C ALA A 209 -9.67 12.06 24.79
N PRO A 210 -8.79 11.05 24.99
CA PRO A 210 -7.38 11.17 24.66
C PRO A 210 -7.20 11.64 23.20
N PRO A 211 -6.29 12.60 22.91
CA PRO A 211 -6.14 13.18 21.57
C PRO A 211 -5.90 12.15 20.46
N ALA A 212 -5.20 11.07 20.77
CA ALA A 212 -4.95 9.99 19.80
C ALA A 212 -6.25 9.30 19.35
N LEU A 213 -7.18 9.07 20.28
CA LEU A 213 -8.46 8.43 19.98
C LEU A 213 -9.44 9.39 19.29
N ALA A 214 -9.52 10.64 19.79
CA ALA A 214 -10.38 11.64 19.17
C ALA A 214 -10.01 11.92 17.71
N ARG A 215 -8.70 12.03 17.40
CA ARG A 215 -8.20 12.20 16.02
C ARG A 215 -8.56 11.01 15.14
N ARG A 216 -8.46 9.79 15.66
CA ARG A 216 -8.80 8.57 14.90
C ARG A 216 -10.30 8.47 14.65
N ALA A 217 -11.13 8.73 15.64
CA ALA A 217 -12.58 8.71 15.48
C ALA A 217 -13.04 9.69 14.39
N ILE A 218 -12.52 10.91 14.39
CA ILE A 218 -12.80 11.91 13.33
C ILE A 218 -12.29 11.43 11.98
N ARG A 219 -11.04 10.89 11.93
CA ARG A 219 -10.45 10.39 10.70
C ARG A 219 -11.25 9.24 10.10
N GLN A 220 -11.76 8.31 10.93
CA GLN A 220 -12.61 7.20 10.50
C GLN A 220 -13.96 7.69 10.00
N TRP A 221 -14.57 8.64 10.70
CA TRP A 221 -15.86 9.22 10.32
C TRP A 221 -15.81 9.92 8.97
N LEU A 222 -14.73 10.65 8.69
CA LEU A 222 -14.55 11.45 7.46
C LEU A 222 -13.70 10.73 6.40
N ALA A 223 -13.60 9.39 6.45
CA ALA A 223 -12.68 8.64 5.58
C ALA A 223 -13.11 8.55 4.11
N HIS A 224 -14.29 9.00 3.73
CA HIS A 224 -14.81 8.88 2.37
C HIS A 224 -14.89 10.23 1.65
N PRO A 225 -14.41 10.33 0.39
CA PRO A 225 -13.71 9.29 -0.40
C PRO A 225 -12.26 9.05 0.06
N TYR A 226 -11.65 10.01 0.77
CA TYR A 226 -10.30 9.91 1.32
C TYR A 226 -10.26 10.44 2.75
N PRO A 227 -9.43 9.84 3.62
CA PRO A 227 -9.30 10.34 4.98
C PRO A 227 -8.71 11.76 5.00
N PRO A 228 -9.23 12.65 5.87
CA PRO A 228 -8.76 14.03 5.98
C PRO A 228 -7.30 14.09 6.46
N ASP A 229 -6.65 15.21 6.17
CA ASP A 229 -5.34 15.54 6.72
C ASP A 229 -5.41 15.92 8.21
N LEU A 230 -4.26 15.99 8.86
CA LEU A 230 -4.17 16.32 10.28
C LEU A 230 -4.73 17.73 10.58
N ALA A 231 -4.52 18.69 9.69
CA ALA A 231 -4.99 20.06 9.90
C ALA A 231 -6.53 20.12 9.91
N THR A 232 -7.18 19.38 9.01
CA THR A 232 -8.63 19.23 9.00
C THR A 232 -9.15 18.58 10.28
N ILE A 233 -8.50 17.51 10.74
CA ILE A 233 -8.86 16.82 12.00
C ILE A 233 -8.77 17.78 13.18
N GLU A 234 -7.70 18.58 13.27
CA GLU A 234 -7.54 19.56 14.36
C GLU A 234 -8.60 20.68 14.31
N ARG A 235 -9.01 21.11 13.09
CA ARG A 235 -10.13 22.05 12.97
C ARG A 235 -11.44 21.47 13.51
N VAL A 236 -11.74 20.20 13.21
CA VAL A 236 -12.93 19.52 13.74
C VAL A 236 -12.85 19.37 15.26
N LEU A 237 -11.68 19.07 15.83
CA LEU A 237 -11.49 19.04 17.29
C LEU A 237 -11.69 20.41 17.92
N SER A 238 -11.29 21.49 17.27
CA SER A 238 -11.56 22.87 17.74
C SER A 238 -13.06 23.17 17.79
N VAL A 239 -13.83 22.70 16.78
CA VAL A 239 -15.29 22.77 16.82
C VAL A 239 -15.88 21.93 17.95
N ALA A 240 -15.35 20.71 18.17
CA ALA A 240 -15.80 19.84 19.25
C ALA A 240 -15.55 20.45 20.65
N ARG A 241 -14.45 21.17 20.85
CA ARG A 241 -14.12 21.89 22.10
C ARG A 241 -14.96 23.15 22.29
N GLY A 242 -15.52 23.71 21.21
CA GLY A 242 -16.28 24.95 21.22
C GLY A 242 -15.43 26.20 20.99
N ASP A 243 -14.18 26.05 20.55
CA ASP A 243 -13.30 27.15 20.19
C ASP A 243 -13.80 27.86 18.93
N THR A 244 -14.44 27.11 18.04
CA THR A 244 -15.09 27.57 16.82
C THR A 244 -16.47 26.93 16.65
N LEU A 245 -17.38 27.59 15.89
CA LEU A 245 -18.75 27.09 15.69
C LEU A 245 -18.84 26.09 14.53
N ALA A 246 -17.98 26.24 13.52
CA ALA A 246 -17.95 25.40 12.34
C ALA A 246 -16.56 25.40 11.68
N CYS A 247 -16.27 24.40 10.85
CA CYS A 247 -15.08 24.36 10.01
C CYS A 247 -15.37 23.63 8.69
N ASP A 248 -14.70 24.08 7.62
CA ASP A 248 -14.66 23.40 6.33
C ASP A 248 -13.81 22.12 6.45
N VAL A 249 -14.32 21.02 5.89
CA VAL A 249 -13.66 19.70 5.85
C VAL A 249 -13.34 19.22 4.44
N GLY A 250 -13.54 20.05 3.44
CA GLY A 250 -13.33 19.74 2.02
C GLY A 250 -14.60 19.23 1.31
N ASP A 251 -14.49 19.02 -0.01
CA ASP A 251 -15.55 18.46 -0.87
C ASP A 251 -16.92 19.15 -0.73
N ASN A 252 -16.92 20.46 -0.46
CA ASN A 252 -18.13 21.26 -0.22
C ASN A 252 -18.90 20.87 1.05
N PHE A 253 -18.21 20.33 2.07
CA PHE A 253 -18.79 20.00 3.37
C PHE A 253 -18.18 20.84 4.50
N GLU A 254 -19.02 21.17 5.49
CA GLU A 254 -18.59 21.75 6.76
C GLU A 254 -19.07 20.88 7.93
N ILE A 255 -18.32 20.93 9.04
CA ILE A 255 -18.77 20.42 10.34
C ILE A 255 -19.17 21.61 11.20
N ARG A 256 -20.39 21.55 11.74
CA ARG A 256 -20.95 22.53 12.65
C ARG A 256 -21.35 21.90 13.96
N ARG A 257 -21.10 22.58 15.08
CA ARG A 257 -21.57 22.17 16.39
C ARG A 257 -22.95 22.75 16.70
N SER A 258 -23.89 21.88 17.07
CA SER A 258 -25.23 22.24 17.54
C SER A 258 -25.65 21.31 18.68
N LYS A 259 -26.06 21.87 19.84
CA LYS A 259 -26.51 21.12 21.01
C LYS A 259 -25.59 19.95 21.40
N GLN A 260 -24.29 20.21 21.48
CA GLN A 260 -23.23 19.21 21.79
C GLN A 260 -23.06 18.10 20.72
N ARG A 261 -23.66 18.26 19.55
CA ARG A 261 -23.46 17.36 18.43
C ARG A 261 -22.70 18.05 17.29
N LEU A 262 -21.83 17.28 16.65
CA LEU A 262 -21.20 17.65 15.39
C LEU A 262 -22.07 17.16 14.23
N ILE A 263 -22.38 18.06 13.31
CA ILE A 263 -23.22 17.79 12.15
C ILE A 263 -22.41 18.06 10.90
N LEU A 264 -22.29 17.05 10.06
CA LEU A 264 -21.72 17.19 8.72
C LEU A 264 -22.84 17.68 7.77
N GLN A 265 -22.61 18.79 7.11
CA GLN A 265 -23.58 19.37 6.17
C GLN A 265 -22.88 19.96 4.95
N THR A 266 -23.61 20.10 3.84
CA THR A 266 -23.10 20.80 2.65
C THR A 266 -22.98 22.30 2.92
N LEU A 267 -21.90 22.89 2.43
CA LEU A 267 -21.76 24.34 2.35
C LEU A 267 -22.86 24.88 1.43
N GLY A 268 -23.74 25.72 1.97
CA GLY A 268 -24.85 26.33 1.26
C GLY A 268 -24.42 27.40 0.27
#